data_bad7cce77b75792b9b21671547e42150
#
_entry.id   bad7cce77b75792b9b21671547e42150
#
_cell.length_a   1.000
_cell.length_b   1.000
_cell.length_c   1.000
_cell.angle_alpha   90.00
_cell.angle_beta   90.00
_cell.angle_gamma   90.00
#
_symmetry.space_group_name_H-M   'P 1'
#
loop_
_entity.id
_entity.type
_entity.pdbx_description
1 polymer ?
#
loop_
_entity_poly.entity_id
_entity_poly.type
_entity_poly.pdbx_seq_one_letter_code
_entity_poly.pdbx_strand_id
1 'polypeptide(L)'
;PAAGATQIEPATHSDAQELGLDTTLLRKDSNLVGTLRIAAINNIASSVLMQMFASFNQAYPLIDLHIKVSNSDLSLSQREDDIAIRLTNSPTDKLIGKSMVTVASAIYGGRSYLERVAERGEEPKWIGVDCCNFHKSWTKQHCEEHTHHFNSDDTLLTLSAIREGLGISFLPCFMGDADPVLKRYSDPDPKHDLGLWVLFHADLRRTARVLAVREHISK
;
A
#
# COMPACT_ATOMS: atom_id res chain seq x y z
N PRO A 1 23.04 26.65 -14.64
CA PRO A 1 23.43 25.70 -13.62
C PRO A 1 22.42 24.57 -13.56
N ALA A 2 22.89 23.39 -13.96
CA ALA A 2 22.07 22.19 -14.15
C ALA A 2 21.70 21.60 -12.80
N ALA A 3 20.41 21.26 -12.65
CA ALA A 3 19.90 20.45 -11.57
C ALA A 3 20.35 18.98 -11.80
N GLY A 4 21.07 18.42 -10.81
CA GLY A 4 21.52 17.04 -10.83
C GLY A 4 20.34 16.08 -10.70
N ALA A 5 20.10 15.29 -11.73
CA ALA A 5 19.26 14.12 -11.65
C ALA A 5 20.00 13.06 -10.84
N THR A 6 19.47 12.71 -9.66
CA THR A 6 19.95 11.57 -8.88
C THR A 6 19.50 10.31 -9.62
N GLN A 7 20.44 9.67 -10.32
CA GLN A 7 20.25 8.34 -10.88
C GLN A 7 20.15 7.33 -9.73
N ILE A 8 19.00 6.70 -9.59
CA ILE A 8 18.83 5.50 -8.75
C ILE A 8 19.45 4.36 -9.57
N GLU A 9 20.62 3.87 -9.17
CA GLU A 9 21.25 2.71 -9.81
C GLU A 9 20.38 1.48 -9.61
N PRO A 10 20.15 0.67 -10.67
CA PRO A 10 19.51 -0.64 -10.53
C PRO A 10 20.42 -1.56 -9.71
N ALA A 11 19.82 -2.40 -8.86
CA ALA A 11 20.48 -3.40 -8.03
C ALA A 11 21.56 -4.15 -8.80
N THR A 12 22.81 -4.05 -8.34
CA THR A 12 23.96 -4.64 -9.01
C THR A 12 23.95 -6.17 -8.89
N HIS A 13 24.62 -6.85 -9.81
CA HIS A 13 24.76 -8.32 -9.89
C HIS A 13 25.28 -8.97 -8.58
N SER A 14 25.91 -8.19 -7.71
CA SER A 14 26.36 -8.56 -6.36
C SER A 14 25.21 -8.86 -5.40
N ASP A 15 24.10 -8.11 -5.50
CA ASP A 15 22.91 -8.31 -4.64
C ASP A 15 22.18 -9.63 -4.97
N ALA A 16 22.23 -10.08 -6.22
CA ALA A 16 21.63 -11.36 -6.64
C ALA A 16 22.41 -12.57 -6.14
N GLN A 17 23.75 -12.47 -6.03
CA GLN A 17 24.59 -13.55 -5.50
C GLN A 17 24.53 -13.63 -3.97
N GLU A 18 24.45 -12.51 -3.24
CA GLU A 18 24.23 -12.51 -1.80
C GLU A 18 22.82 -13.05 -1.43
N LEU A 19 21.80 -12.76 -2.25
CA LEU A 19 20.47 -13.36 -2.08
C LEU A 19 20.49 -14.90 -2.20
N GLY A 20 21.28 -15.44 -3.12
CA GLY A 20 21.37 -16.88 -3.35
C GLY A 20 22.03 -17.66 -2.19
N LEU A 21 22.98 -17.07 -1.49
CA LEU A 21 23.64 -17.67 -0.31
C LEU A 21 22.73 -17.62 0.93
N ASP A 22 22.00 -16.53 1.14
CA ASP A 22 21.07 -16.38 2.26
C ASP A 22 19.86 -17.32 2.13
N THR A 23 19.35 -17.57 0.92
CA THR A 23 18.23 -18.49 0.68
C THR A 23 18.58 -19.96 0.97
N THR A 24 19.85 -20.34 0.82
CA THR A 24 20.31 -21.71 1.13
C THR A 24 20.36 -21.95 2.64
N LEU A 25 20.65 -20.93 3.43
CA LEU A 25 20.61 -20.98 4.90
C LEU A 25 19.18 -21.07 5.44
N LEU A 26 18.24 -20.34 4.84
CA LEU A 26 16.82 -20.37 5.25
C LEU A 26 16.12 -21.70 4.97
N ARG A 27 16.53 -22.42 3.90
CA ARG A 27 15.98 -23.75 3.58
C ARG A 27 16.33 -24.83 4.60
N LYS A 28 17.33 -24.59 5.46
CA LYS A 28 17.75 -25.53 6.52
C LYS A 28 17.06 -25.30 7.86
N ASP A 29 16.44 -24.13 8.08
CA ASP A 29 15.83 -23.77 9.37
C ASP A 29 14.29 -23.69 9.27
N SER A 30 13.67 -24.88 9.21
CA SER A 30 12.22 -25.02 9.45
C SER A 30 11.82 -24.63 10.90
N ASN A 31 12.78 -24.27 11.74
CA ASN A 31 12.62 -23.92 13.15
C ASN A 31 12.73 -22.42 13.44
N LEU A 32 12.43 -21.57 12.46
CA LEU A 32 12.36 -20.12 12.72
C LEU A 32 11.28 -19.84 13.77
N VAL A 33 11.70 -19.29 14.91
CA VAL A 33 10.82 -19.01 16.05
C VAL A 33 10.86 -17.54 16.43
N GLY A 34 9.82 -17.07 17.12
CA GLY A 34 9.74 -15.75 17.73
C GLY A 34 8.78 -14.81 16.99
N THR A 35 8.64 -13.59 17.51
CA THR A 35 7.71 -12.60 17.00
C THR A 35 8.28 -11.89 15.78
N LEU A 36 7.44 -11.66 14.79
CA LEU A 36 7.70 -10.82 13.61
C LEU A 36 6.61 -9.74 13.51
N ARG A 37 7.00 -8.48 13.61
CA ARG A 37 6.10 -7.33 13.57
C ARG A 37 6.12 -6.69 12.21
N ILE A 38 4.95 -6.63 11.56
CA ILE A 38 4.78 -6.02 10.24
C ILE A 38 3.78 -4.87 10.35
N ALA A 39 4.24 -3.65 10.08
CA ALA A 39 3.35 -2.51 9.90
C ALA A 39 2.89 -2.43 8.43
N ALA A 40 1.59 -2.36 8.20
CA ALA A 40 1.03 -2.23 6.86
C ALA A 40 -0.14 -1.25 6.85
N ILE A 41 -0.42 -0.65 5.69
CA ILE A 41 -1.63 0.15 5.50
C ILE A 41 -2.85 -0.76 5.40
N ASN A 42 -3.99 -0.29 5.92
CA ASN A 42 -5.19 -1.10 6.11
C ASN A 42 -5.68 -1.80 4.85
N ASN A 43 -5.87 -1.05 3.78
CA ASN A 43 -6.39 -1.56 2.51
C ASN A 43 -5.48 -2.60 1.84
N ILE A 44 -4.16 -2.44 1.93
CA ILE A 44 -3.18 -3.42 1.41
C ILE A 44 -3.15 -4.67 2.29
N ALA A 45 -3.11 -4.50 3.62
CA ALA A 45 -3.08 -5.62 4.56
C ALA A 45 -4.30 -6.52 4.40
N SER A 46 -5.51 -5.93 4.33
CA SER A 46 -6.76 -6.67 4.30
C SER A 46 -7.10 -7.27 2.93
N SER A 47 -6.72 -6.62 1.83
CA SER A 47 -7.12 -7.04 0.48
C SER A 47 -6.04 -7.83 -0.25
N VAL A 48 -4.78 -7.40 -0.17
CA VAL A 48 -3.69 -7.97 -0.98
C VAL A 48 -2.83 -8.93 -0.17
N LEU A 49 -2.45 -8.53 1.06
CA LEU A 49 -1.46 -9.28 1.83
C LEU A 49 -2.05 -10.40 2.68
N MET A 50 -3.35 -10.45 2.89
CA MET A 50 -3.95 -11.45 3.79
C MET A 50 -3.68 -12.88 3.33
N GLN A 51 -3.74 -13.14 2.03
CA GLN A 51 -3.42 -14.47 1.47
C GLN A 51 -1.94 -14.81 1.67
N MET A 52 -1.05 -13.83 1.48
CA MET A 52 0.38 -13.99 1.75
C MET A 52 0.64 -14.25 3.24
N PHE A 53 0.01 -13.50 4.16
CA PHE A 53 0.14 -13.73 5.60
C PHE A 53 -0.34 -15.12 6.00
N ALA A 54 -1.46 -15.59 5.45
CA ALA A 54 -1.97 -16.93 5.71
C ALA A 54 -1.01 -18.02 5.23
N SER A 55 -0.48 -17.91 4.01
CA SER A 55 0.49 -18.87 3.48
C SER A 55 1.83 -18.83 4.20
N PHE A 56 2.29 -17.64 4.63
CA PHE A 56 3.48 -17.47 5.44
C PHE A 56 3.33 -18.15 6.81
N ASN A 57 2.20 -17.95 7.48
CA ASN A 57 1.93 -18.56 8.78
C ASN A 57 1.88 -20.10 8.70
N GLN A 58 1.38 -20.64 7.59
CA GLN A 58 1.42 -22.08 7.34
C GLN A 58 2.85 -22.61 7.10
N ALA A 59 3.67 -21.84 6.38
CA ALA A 59 5.05 -22.23 6.09
C ALA A 59 5.99 -22.11 7.32
N TYR A 60 5.68 -21.18 8.24
CA TYR A 60 6.49 -20.89 9.42
C TYR A 60 5.64 -20.85 10.70
N PRO A 61 5.10 -21.99 11.15
CA PRO A 61 4.11 -22.06 12.23
C PRO A 61 4.65 -21.65 13.61
N LEU A 62 5.97 -21.55 13.77
CA LEU A 62 6.62 -21.12 15.02
C LEU A 62 6.94 -19.61 15.04
N ILE A 63 6.63 -18.89 13.96
CA ILE A 63 6.70 -17.43 13.94
C ILE A 63 5.35 -16.86 14.38
N ASP A 64 5.38 -16.08 15.45
CA ASP A 64 4.25 -15.29 15.93
C ASP A 64 4.16 -14.00 15.09
N LEU A 65 3.22 -13.96 14.15
CA LEU A 65 3.07 -12.87 13.19
C LEU A 65 2.15 -11.77 13.74
N HIS A 66 2.71 -10.62 14.05
CA HIS A 66 1.97 -9.45 14.51
C HIS A 66 1.80 -8.43 13.37
N ILE A 67 0.57 -8.21 12.93
CA ILE A 67 0.25 -7.21 11.92
C ILE A 67 -0.30 -5.97 12.61
N LYS A 68 0.42 -4.84 12.47
CA LYS A 68 0.00 -3.53 12.95
C LYS A 68 -0.51 -2.71 11.76
N VAL A 69 -1.79 -2.34 11.81
CA VAL A 69 -2.35 -1.43 10.82
C VAL A 69 -1.99 0.01 11.17
N SER A 70 -1.34 0.71 10.25
CA SER A 70 -0.96 2.11 10.44
C SER A 70 -0.89 2.83 9.10
N ASN A 71 -1.62 3.93 8.99
CA ASN A 71 -1.58 4.84 7.84
C ASN A 71 -0.51 5.94 8.00
N SER A 72 0.16 6.01 9.16
CA SER A 72 1.19 7.03 9.43
C SER A 72 2.60 6.51 9.17
N ASP A 73 3.46 7.38 8.63
CA ASP A 73 4.88 7.08 8.39
C ASP A 73 5.73 7.06 9.68
N LEU A 74 5.14 7.46 10.82
CA LEU A 74 5.87 7.68 12.08
C LEU A 74 6.26 6.39 12.82
N SER A 75 5.55 5.26 12.61
CA SER A 75 5.77 4.04 13.40
C SER A 75 7.11 3.34 13.14
N LEU A 76 7.69 3.50 11.95
CA LEU A 76 8.96 2.89 11.58
C LEU A 76 10.18 3.60 12.18
N SER A 77 10.09 4.91 12.41
CA SER A 77 11.20 5.68 13.01
C SER A 77 11.48 5.29 14.46
N GLN A 78 10.54 4.63 15.14
CA GLN A 78 10.63 4.24 16.54
C GLN A 78 11.09 2.79 16.75
N ARG A 79 11.46 2.05 15.70
CA ARG A 79 11.90 0.63 15.79
C ARG A 79 10.89 -0.32 16.45
N GLU A 80 9.61 0.00 16.38
CA GLU A 80 8.56 -0.84 16.96
C GLU A 80 8.19 -2.03 16.05
N ASP A 81 8.46 -1.89 14.74
CA ASP A 81 8.12 -2.88 13.72
C ASP A 81 9.39 -3.37 13.00
N ASP A 82 9.41 -4.65 12.63
CA ASP A 82 10.54 -5.29 11.92
C ASP A 82 10.49 -4.97 10.42
N ILE A 83 9.27 -4.95 9.86
CA ILE A 83 9.01 -4.69 8.43
C ILE A 83 7.88 -3.68 8.31
N ALA A 84 7.96 -2.81 7.30
CA ALA A 84 6.83 -1.99 6.90
C ALA A 84 6.48 -2.18 5.43
N ILE A 85 5.19 -2.27 5.16
CA ILE A 85 4.64 -2.33 3.82
C ILE A 85 3.88 -1.03 3.57
N ARG A 86 4.36 -0.23 2.60
CA ARG A 86 3.89 1.14 2.38
C ARG A 86 3.63 1.42 0.90
N LEU A 87 2.64 2.27 0.65
CA LEU A 87 2.44 2.91 -0.65
C LEU A 87 3.08 4.29 -0.62
N THR A 88 4.15 4.49 -1.39
CA THR A 88 4.87 5.76 -1.44
C THR A 88 5.75 5.85 -2.68
N ASN A 89 6.03 7.07 -3.16
CA ASN A 89 7.05 7.35 -4.16
C ASN A 89 8.32 7.97 -3.56
N SER A 90 8.31 8.17 -2.22
CA SER A 90 9.42 8.75 -1.48
C SER A 90 9.67 7.95 -0.20
N PRO A 91 10.23 6.73 -0.31
CA PRO A 91 10.60 5.96 0.87
C PRO A 91 11.67 6.73 1.66
N THR A 92 11.62 6.62 3.00
CA THR A 92 12.57 7.34 3.86
C THR A 92 13.98 6.77 3.74
N ASP A 93 15.01 7.63 3.69
CA ASP A 93 16.45 7.27 3.57
C ASP A 93 16.98 6.41 4.72
N LYS A 94 16.24 6.33 5.85
CA LYS A 94 16.63 5.54 7.02
C LYS A 94 16.30 4.05 6.90
N LEU A 95 15.54 3.69 5.87
CA LEU A 95 15.08 2.33 5.63
C LEU A 95 15.64 1.82 4.33
N ILE A 96 15.89 0.54 4.29
CA ILE A 96 16.23 -0.18 3.07
C ILE A 96 15.04 -1.04 2.64
N GLY A 97 14.92 -1.28 1.35
CA GLY A 97 13.80 -2.09 0.87
C GLY A 97 13.72 -2.19 -0.63
N LYS A 98 12.63 -2.77 -1.09
CA LYS A 98 12.37 -3.01 -2.51
C LYS A 98 10.97 -2.55 -2.87
N SER A 99 10.85 -1.86 -4.00
CA SER A 99 9.56 -1.66 -4.66
C SER A 99 9.11 -2.97 -5.29
N MET A 100 7.90 -3.40 -4.98
CA MET A 100 7.32 -4.66 -5.45
C MET A 100 6.50 -4.45 -6.73
N VAL A 101 5.63 -3.46 -6.71
CA VAL A 101 4.69 -3.17 -7.80
C VAL A 101 4.24 -1.71 -7.73
N THR A 102 3.84 -1.17 -8.86
CA THR A 102 3.15 0.12 -8.93
C THR A 102 1.65 -0.11 -8.78
N VAL A 103 1.03 0.64 -7.90
CA VAL A 103 -0.41 0.62 -7.64
C VAL A 103 -1.04 1.82 -8.32
N ALA A 104 -1.81 1.55 -9.36
CA ALA A 104 -2.60 2.54 -10.05
C ALA A 104 -3.86 2.89 -9.25
N SER A 105 -4.33 4.11 -9.40
CA SER A 105 -5.54 4.61 -8.76
C SER A 105 -6.40 5.39 -9.75
N ALA A 106 -7.72 5.37 -9.53
CA ALA A 106 -8.69 6.09 -10.34
C ALA A 106 -9.83 6.63 -9.47
N ILE A 107 -10.71 7.44 -10.05
CA ILE A 107 -11.92 7.91 -9.38
C ILE A 107 -13.03 6.90 -9.62
N TYR A 108 -13.71 6.51 -8.55
CA TYR A 108 -14.82 5.56 -8.55
C TYR A 108 -16.09 6.17 -7.95
N GLY A 109 -17.22 5.71 -8.45
CA GLY A 109 -18.54 5.95 -7.90
C GLY A 109 -19.38 4.68 -7.89
N GLY A 110 -20.40 4.63 -7.06
CA GLY A 110 -21.41 3.56 -7.10
C GLY A 110 -22.17 3.62 -8.42
N ARG A 111 -22.38 2.49 -9.11
CA ARG A 111 -23.08 2.44 -10.41
C ARG A 111 -24.43 3.14 -10.36
N SER A 112 -25.29 2.74 -9.44
CA SER A 112 -26.62 3.32 -9.28
C SER A 112 -26.60 4.81 -8.90
N TYR A 113 -25.57 5.25 -8.16
CA TYR A 113 -25.37 6.66 -7.85
C TYR A 113 -25.02 7.45 -9.12
N LEU A 114 -24.07 6.99 -9.91
CA LEU A 114 -23.64 7.65 -11.14
C LEU A 114 -24.77 7.69 -12.19
N GLU A 115 -25.58 6.63 -12.29
CA GLU A 115 -26.77 6.60 -13.16
C GLU A 115 -27.78 7.67 -12.77
N ARG A 116 -28.15 7.77 -11.46
CA ARG A 116 -29.07 8.81 -10.96
C ARG A 116 -28.57 10.22 -11.19
N VAL A 117 -27.28 10.46 -10.97
CA VAL A 117 -26.65 11.77 -11.17
C VAL A 117 -26.72 12.16 -12.67
N ALA A 118 -26.37 11.22 -13.55
CA ALA A 118 -26.44 11.42 -15.01
C ALA A 118 -27.88 11.68 -15.48
N GLU A 119 -28.86 10.93 -15.02
CA GLU A 119 -30.29 11.12 -15.35
C GLU A 119 -30.82 12.49 -14.95
N ARG A 120 -30.31 13.05 -13.85
CA ARG A 120 -30.68 14.38 -13.34
C ARG A 120 -29.91 15.52 -13.97
N GLY A 121 -28.85 15.22 -14.73
CA GLY A 121 -27.92 16.22 -15.26
C GLY A 121 -27.16 16.96 -14.15
N GLU A 122 -26.93 16.29 -13.02
CA GLU A 122 -26.21 16.83 -11.86
C GLU A 122 -24.74 16.45 -11.93
N GLU A 123 -23.87 17.23 -11.29
CA GLU A 123 -22.49 16.85 -11.05
C GLU A 123 -22.39 15.94 -9.81
N PRO A 124 -21.55 14.89 -9.85
CA PRO A 124 -21.39 14.02 -8.69
C PRO A 124 -20.72 14.75 -7.52
N LYS A 125 -21.16 14.45 -6.32
CA LYS A 125 -20.54 14.95 -5.09
C LYS A 125 -19.21 14.24 -4.86
N TRP A 126 -18.27 14.96 -4.24
CA TRP A 126 -16.97 14.41 -3.92
C TRP A 126 -16.90 13.94 -2.46
N ILE A 127 -16.21 12.82 -2.25
CA ILE A 127 -15.79 12.32 -0.95
C ILE A 127 -14.31 12.64 -0.81
N GLY A 128 -13.94 13.46 0.18
CA GLY A 128 -12.57 13.81 0.46
C GLY A 128 -11.82 12.67 1.14
N VAL A 129 -10.53 12.53 0.81
CA VAL A 129 -9.61 11.55 1.42
C VAL A 129 -8.44 12.30 2.02
N ASP A 130 -8.16 12.09 3.32
CA ASP A 130 -7.11 12.81 4.04
C ASP A 130 -6.17 11.89 4.86
N CYS A 131 -6.12 10.61 4.52
CA CYS A 131 -5.29 9.61 5.18
C CYS A 131 -3.77 9.88 5.12
N CYS A 132 -3.31 10.69 4.16
CA CYS A 132 -1.91 11.10 4.03
C CYS A 132 -1.78 12.42 3.25
N ASN A 133 -0.59 13.00 3.24
CA ASN A 133 -0.34 14.27 2.54
C ASN A 133 -0.62 14.19 1.03
N PHE A 134 -0.35 13.04 0.39
CA PHE A 134 -0.68 12.82 -1.00
C PHE A 134 -2.19 12.94 -1.25
N HIS A 135 -3.01 12.22 -0.48
CA HIS A 135 -4.46 12.25 -0.63
C HIS A 135 -5.07 13.60 -0.24
N LYS A 136 -4.54 14.27 0.79
CA LYS A 136 -4.93 15.66 1.12
C LYS A 136 -4.68 16.61 -0.05
N SER A 137 -3.51 16.51 -0.68
CA SER A 137 -3.17 17.32 -1.85
C SER A 137 -4.09 17.01 -3.03
N TRP A 138 -4.36 15.75 -3.29
CA TRP A 138 -5.28 15.31 -4.33
C TRP A 138 -6.71 15.83 -4.08
N THR A 139 -7.23 15.65 -2.86
CA THR A 139 -8.55 16.17 -2.45
C THR A 139 -8.65 17.67 -2.68
N LYS A 140 -7.62 18.44 -2.28
CA LYS A 140 -7.59 19.89 -2.48
C LYS A 140 -7.60 20.28 -3.96
N GLN A 141 -6.99 19.49 -4.84
CA GLN A 141 -6.95 19.78 -6.27
C GLN A 141 -8.27 19.48 -7.00
N HIS A 142 -9.03 18.49 -6.55
CA HIS A 142 -10.21 17.98 -7.24
C HIS A 142 -11.53 18.36 -6.56
N CYS A 143 -11.48 18.66 -5.27
CA CYS A 143 -12.64 19.06 -4.50
C CYS A 143 -12.49 20.52 -4.07
N GLU A 144 -13.31 21.41 -4.60
CA GLU A 144 -13.45 22.74 -4.02
C GLU A 144 -13.95 22.60 -2.57
N GLU A 145 -13.53 23.50 -1.66
CA GLU A 145 -13.80 23.40 -0.22
C GLU A 145 -15.29 23.26 0.14
N HIS A 146 -16.20 23.61 -0.78
CA HIS A 146 -17.65 23.60 -0.57
C HIS A 146 -18.39 22.45 -1.27
N THR A 147 -17.72 21.61 -2.02
CA THR A 147 -18.37 20.55 -2.83
C THR A 147 -18.32 19.16 -2.23
N HIS A 148 -17.54 18.94 -1.17
CA HIS A 148 -17.50 17.67 -0.48
C HIS A 148 -18.20 17.75 0.87
N HIS A 149 -19.07 16.77 1.12
CA HIS A 149 -19.86 16.69 2.35
C HIS A 149 -19.42 15.55 3.27
N PHE A 150 -18.44 14.76 2.85
CA PHE A 150 -17.92 13.64 3.59
C PHE A 150 -16.41 13.53 3.39
N ASN A 151 -15.66 13.40 4.47
CA ASN A 151 -14.21 13.19 4.48
C ASN A 151 -13.87 11.94 5.27
N SER A 152 -12.86 11.23 4.84
CA SER A 152 -12.35 10.04 5.51
C SER A 152 -10.83 10.00 5.50
N ASP A 153 -10.23 9.57 6.57
CA ASP A 153 -8.80 9.27 6.69
C ASP A 153 -8.49 7.77 6.48
N ASP A 154 -9.51 6.98 6.11
CA ASP A 154 -9.38 5.55 5.84
C ASP A 154 -9.96 5.16 4.48
N THR A 155 -9.17 4.41 3.68
CA THR A 155 -9.56 4.01 2.33
C THR A 155 -10.71 3.00 2.32
N LEU A 156 -10.82 2.12 3.33
CA LEU A 156 -11.93 1.15 3.42
C LEU A 156 -13.24 1.85 3.79
N LEU A 157 -13.17 2.87 4.65
CA LEU A 157 -14.32 3.70 4.94
C LEU A 157 -14.75 4.52 3.72
N THR A 158 -13.79 5.06 2.96
CA THR A 158 -14.06 5.74 1.68
C THR A 158 -14.74 4.79 0.69
N LEU A 159 -14.25 3.55 0.53
CA LEU A 159 -14.88 2.52 -0.30
C LEU A 159 -16.33 2.27 0.12
N SER A 160 -16.60 2.14 1.41
CA SER A 160 -17.95 1.94 1.94
C SER A 160 -18.86 3.14 1.65
N ALA A 161 -18.36 4.36 1.80
CA ALA A 161 -19.10 5.58 1.48
C ALA A 161 -19.49 5.67 -0.01
N ILE A 162 -18.58 5.25 -0.91
CA ILE A 162 -18.87 5.18 -2.35
C ILE A 162 -19.94 4.12 -2.64
N ARG A 163 -19.88 2.94 -2.02
CA ARG A 163 -20.89 1.88 -2.15
C ARG A 163 -22.29 2.36 -1.77
N GLU A 164 -22.38 3.15 -0.70
CA GLU A 164 -23.65 3.75 -0.23
C GLU A 164 -24.10 4.96 -1.07
N GLY A 165 -23.32 5.35 -2.08
CA GLY A 165 -23.69 6.43 -3.00
C GLY A 165 -23.58 7.83 -2.39
N LEU A 166 -22.69 8.03 -1.43
CA LEU A 166 -22.43 9.37 -0.86
C LEU A 166 -21.69 10.28 -1.85
N GLY A 167 -21.03 9.70 -2.87
CA GLY A 167 -20.32 10.45 -3.88
C GLY A 167 -19.33 9.62 -4.66
N ILE A 168 -18.39 10.31 -5.31
CA ILE A 168 -17.23 9.74 -5.99
C ILE A 168 -15.96 10.03 -5.21
N SER A 169 -14.96 9.17 -5.30
CA SER A 169 -13.66 9.37 -4.69
C SER A 169 -12.54 8.57 -5.35
N PHE A 170 -11.33 8.83 -4.90
CA PHE A 170 -10.11 8.21 -5.34
C PHE A 170 -9.88 6.87 -4.60
N LEU A 171 -9.70 5.80 -5.37
CA LEU A 171 -9.40 4.47 -4.83
C LEU A 171 -8.30 3.79 -5.65
N PRO A 172 -7.49 2.93 -5.03
CA PRO A 172 -6.65 2.00 -5.76
C PRO A 172 -7.47 1.12 -6.70
N CYS A 173 -6.99 0.95 -7.94
CA CYS A 173 -7.71 0.19 -8.98
C CYS A 173 -7.99 -1.26 -8.56
N PHE A 174 -7.07 -1.91 -7.83
CA PHE A 174 -7.28 -3.27 -7.34
C PHE A 174 -8.49 -3.42 -6.40
N MET A 175 -8.91 -2.32 -5.74
CA MET A 175 -10.11 -2.30 -4.89
C MET A 175 -11.36 -1.96 -5.71
N GLY A 176 -11.28 -0.88 -6.49
CA GLY A 176 -12.43 -0.37 -7.23
C GLY A 176 -12.88 -1.30 -8.35
N ASP A 177 -11.94 -1.91 -9.09
CA ASP A 177 -12.27 -2.82 -10.19
C ASP A 177 -12.79 -4.18 -9.72
N ALA A 178 -12.35 -4.63 -8.54
CA ALA A 178 -12.83 -5.87 -7.95
C ALA A 178 -14.26 -5.77 -7.38
N ASP A 179 -14.78 -4.57 -7.22
CA ASP A 179 -16.09 -4.33 -6.63
C ASP A 179 -17.18 -4.18 -7.71
N PRO A 180 -18.11 -5.14 -7.84
CA PRO A 180 -19.14 -5.10 -8.89
C PRO A 180 -20.15 -3.95 -8.72
N VAL A 181 -20.26 -3.38 -7.51
CA VAL A 181 -21.16 -2.24 -7.23
C VAL A 181 -20.56 -0.94 -7.76
N LEU A 182 -19.24 -0.89 -7.95
CA LEU A 182 -18.54 0.31 -8.38
C LEU A 182 -18.37 0.38 -9.90
N LYS A 183 -18.12 1.59 -10.36
CA LYS A 183 -17.72 1.91 -11.75
C LYS A 183 -16.66 3.00 -11.70
N ARG A 184 -15.68 2.91 -12.58
CA ARG A 184 -14.73 4.00 -12.80
C ARG A 184 -15.48 5.22 -13.32
N TYR A 185 -15.24 6.37 -12.68
CA TYR A 185 -15.67 7.68 -13.14
C TYR A 185 -14.61 8.31 -14.06
N SER A 186 -13.32 8.02 -13.82
CA SER A 186 -12.21 8.42 -14.66
C SER A 186 -11.28 7.26 -14.96
N ASP A 187 -10.47 7.39 -15.98
CA ASP A 187 -9.31 6.51 -16.20
C ASP A 187 -8.24 6.77 -15.12
N PRO A 188 -7.36 5.77 -14.86
CA PRO A 188 -6.20 5.97 -14.01
C PRO A 188 -5.29 7.07 -14.56
N ASP A 189 -4.78 7.92 -13.67
CA ASP A 189 -3.75 8.91 -14.02
C ASP A 189 -2.42 8.49 -13.41
N PRO A 190 -1.38 8.18 -14.22
CA PRO A 190 -0.06 7.75 -13.73
C PRO A 190 0.62 8.72 -12.76
N LYS A 191 0.20 10.00 -12.73
CA LYS A 191 0.68 10.97 -11.74
C LYS A 191 0.31 10.61 -10.32
N HIS A 192 -0.72 9.80 -10.16
CA HIS A 192 -1.25 9.35 -8.88
C HIS A 192 -0.86 7.92 -8.53
N ASP A 193 -0.05 7.28 -9.36
CA ASP A 193 0.47 5.94 -9.07
C ASP A 193 1.46 5.97 -7.91
N LEU A 194 1.36 4.96 -7.04
CA LEU A 194 2.25 4.80 -5.89
C LEU A 194 2.97 3.46 -5.96
N GLY A 195 4.25 3.47 -5.60
CA GLY A 195 5.02 2.24 -5.42
C GLY A 195 4.61 1.53 -4.13
N LEU A 196 4.35 0.23 -4.20
CA LEU A 196 4.23 -0.63 -3.02
C LEU A 196 5.62 -1.10 -2.60
N TRP A 197 6.03 -0.69 -1.41
CA TRP A 197 7.36 -0.97 -0.87
C TRP A 197 7.31 -1.89 0.32
N VAL A 198 8.29 -2.80 0.37
CA VAL A 198 8.63 -3.57 1.57
C VAL A 198 9.91 -2.98 2.14
N LEU A 199 9.81 -2.38 3.32
CA LEU A 199 10.86 -1.58 3.97
C LEU A 199 11.23 -2.20 5.32
N PHE A 200 12.51 -2.11 5.72
CA PHE A 200 13.03 -2.56 7.02
C PHE A 200 14.31 -1.79 7.38
N HIS A 201 14.70 -1.82 8.64
CA HIS A 201 15.96 -1.22 9.07
C HIS A 201 17.17 -2.02 8.56
N ALA A 202 18.28 -1.33 8.27
CA ALA A 202 19.48 -1.95 7.71
C ALA A 202 20.08 -3.04 8.64
N ASP A 203 19.97 -2.89 9.94
CA ASP A 203 20.40 -3.85 10.94
C ASP A 203 19.59 -5.15 10.94
N LEU A 204 18.34 -5.12 10.44
CA LEU A 204 17.48 -6.28 10.31
C LEU A 204 17.67 -7.04 8.98
N ARG A 205 18.53 -6.53 8.06
CA ARG A 205 18.73 -7.10 6.72
C ARG A 205 19.06 -8.61 6.73
N ARG A 206 19.83 -9.06 7.74
CA ARG A 206 20.28 -10.45 7.91
C ARG A 206 19.47 -11.25 8.93
N THR A 207 18.43 -10.69 9.49
CA THR A 207 17.57 -11.40 10.44
C THR A 207 16.79 -12.48 9.70
N ALA A 208 16.90 -13.74 10.11
CA ALA A 208 16.31 -14.87 9.42
C ALA A 208 14.79 -14.74 9.19
N ARG A 209 14.05 -14.19 10.17
CA ARG A 209 12.60 -13.93 10.04
C ARG A 209 12.28 -12.89 8.96
N VAL A 210 13.06 -11.81 8.87
CA VAL A 210 12.90 -10.76 7.84
C VAL A 210 13.23 -11.31 6.45
N LEU A 211 14.28 -12.12 6.34
CA LEU A 211 14.64 -12.80 5.09
C LEU A 211 13.53 -13.76 4.63
N ALA A 212 12.94 -14.53 5.55
CA ALA A 212 11.85 -15.45 5.25
C ALA A 212 10.62 -14.72 4.67
N VAL A 213 10.22 -13.57 5.24
CA VAL A 213 9.10 -12.77 4.67
C VAL A 213 9.46 -12.20 3.32
N ARG A 214 10.66 -11.65 3.14
CA ARG A 214 11.11 -11.09 1.87
C ARG A 214 11.08 -12.13 0.75
N GLU A 215 11.55 -13.33 1.03
CA GLU A 215 11.50 -14.45 0.08
C GLU A 215 10.06 -14.87 -0.21
N HIS A 216 9.21 -14.91 0.81
CA HIS A 216 7.82 -15.32 0.68
C HIS A 216 6.97 -14.33 -0.13
N ILE A 217 7.16 -13.02 0.08
CA ILE A 217 6.48 -11.95 -0.69
C ILE A 217 6.94 -11.91 -2.15
N SER A 218 8.15 -12.42 -2.47
CA SER A 218 8.71 -12.37 -3.82
C SER A 218 8.27 -13.54 -4.71
N LYS A 219 7.50 -14.49 -4.18
CA LYS A 219 6.91 -15.62 -4.92
C LYS A 219 5.57 -15.26 -5.51
#